data_8e28ba5052d7761ca973c6a6033e7f91
#
_entry.id   8e28ba5052d7761ca973c6a6033e7f91
#
_cell.length_a   1.000
_cell.length_b   1.000
_cell.length_c   1.000
_cell.angle_alpha   90.00
_cell.angle_beta   90.00
_cell.angle_gamma   90.00
#
_symmetry.space_group_name_H-M   'P 1'
#
loop_
_entity.id
_entity.type
_entity.pdbx_description
1 polymer ?
#
loop_
_entity_poly.entity_id
_entity_poly.type
_entity_poly.pdbx_seq_one_letter_code
_entity_poly.pdbx_strand_id
1 'polypeptide(L)'
;VGIGLGYADAGPTHYSTEDFACFRAIIGSTVYTPADVPSTRLIAKDILENPKFSYIRLDRDALPNINPEITHSDFKNGYKVFGEIDNKKIAFISHGKMFHRCLELYNKESEKFICVDIFRSKPFPEDLPKKISSCKGIVVVDEQSPSGNLSSCIFEGFSQQNLFPKIISRSLPEKYVFDNGGRDYLLNKFGLSNSDIIAA
;
A
#
# COMPACT_ATOMS: atom_id res chain seq x y z
N VAL A 1 10.66 -4.68 13.40
CA VAL A 1 10.93 -5.42 12.16
C VAL A 1 10.51 -4.60 10.97
N GLY A 2 11.19 -4.76 9.84
CA GLY A 2 10.78 -4.16 8.58
C GLY A 2 9.53 -4.83 8.03
N ILE A 3 8.71 -4.08 7.30
CA ILE A 3 7.50 -4.60 6.65
C ILE A 3 7.87 -5.52 5.47
N GLY A 4 7.00 -6.49 5.19
CA GLY A 4 7.14 -7.40 4.07
C GLY A 4 8.49 -8.12 4.08
N LEU A 5 9.24 -7.98 2.99
CA LEU A 5 10.57 -8.56 2.79
C LEU A 5 11.72 -7.58 3.15
N GLY A 6 11.44 -6.52 3.91
CA GLY A 6 12.38 -5.44 4.21
C GLY A 6 13.62 -5.85 5.01
N TYR A 7 13.64 -7.03 5.61
CA TYR A 7 14.81 -7.62 6.30
C TYR A 7 15.48 -8.72 5.46
N ALA A 8 15.56 -8.51 4.16
CA ALA A 8 16.00 -9.51 3.21
C ALA A 8 17.39 -10.11 3.51
N ASP A 9 18.31 -9.35 4.12
CA ASP A 9 19.65 -9.83 4.53
C ASP A 9 19.57 -10.82 5.70
N ALA A 10 18.60 -10.66 6.59
CA ALA A 10 18.41 -11.54 7.75
C ALA A 10 17.57 -12.77 7.44
N GLY A 11 16.94 -12.80 6.27
CA GLY A 11 16.17 -13.93 5.77
C GLY A 11 14.81 -14.14 6.45
N PRO A 12 14.25 -15.34 6.29
CA PRO A 12 12.85 -15.65 6.58
C PRO A 12 12.42 -15.44 8.04
N THR A 13 13.35 -15.48 8.98
CA THR A 13 13.02 -15.25 10.40
C THR A 13 12.70 -13.78 10.73
N HIS A 14 12.88 -12.89 9.76
CA HIS A 14 12.67 -11.45 9.93
C HIS A 14 11.67 -10.86 8.92
N TYR A 15 11.10 -11.67 8.04
CA TYR A 15 10.04 -11.23 7.15
C TYR A 15 8.73 -11.01 7.94
N SER A 16 7.99 -9.97 7.59
CA SER A 16 6.71 -9.64 8.19
C SER A 16 5.66 -9.55 7.09
N THR A 17 5.09 -10.70 6.75
CA THR A 17 4.20 -10.86 5.60
C THR A 17 2.73 -11.05 5.98
N GLU A 18 2.40 -11.14 7.27
CA GLU A 18 1.05 -11.35 7.81
C GLU A 18 0.63 -10.28 8.85
N ASP A 19 1.54 -9.42 9.27
CA ASP A 19 1.32 -8.42 10.32
C ASP A 19 0.13 -7.50 10.02
N PHE A 20 0.01 -7.07 8.77
CA PHE A 20 -1.08 -6.19 8.32
C PHE A 20 -2.45 -6.83 8.59
N ALA A 21 -2.65 -8.09 8.19
CA ALA A 21 -3.89 -8.82 8.40
C ALA A 21 -4.22 -8.97 9.89
N CYS A 22 -3.22 -9.35 10.71
CA CYS A 22 -3.37 -9.53 12.16
C CYS A 22 -3.81 -8.25 12.86
N PHE A 23 -3.13 -7.12 12.62
CA PHE A 23 -3.47 -5.86 13.27
C PHE A 23 -4.74 -5.21 12.72
N ARG A 24 -5.06 -5.44 11.45
CA ARG A 24 -6.32 -4.99 10.86
C ARG A 24 -7.53 -5.69 11.48
N ALA A 25 -7.40 -6.93 11.91
CA ALA A 25 -8.47 -7.68 12.57
C ALA A 25 -8.82 -7.16 13.98
N ILE A 26 -7.90 -6.48 14.67
CA ILE A 26 -8.12 -6.02 16.03
C ILE A 26 -9.11 -4.86 16.07
N ILE A 27 -10.20 -4.99 16.81
CA ILE A 27 -11.23 -3.95 16.96
C ILE A 27 -10.62 -2.69 17.59
N GLY A 28 -10.96 -1.52 17.02
CA GLY A 28 -10.48 -0.22 17.51
C GLY A 28 -9.03 0.12 17.15
N SER A 29 -8.31 -0.76 16.44
CA SER A 29 -6.97 -0.43 15.96
C SER A 29 -7.00 0.59 14.82
N THR A 30 -5.97 1.43 14.76
CA THR A 30 -5.62 2.22 13.57
C THR A 30 -4.36 1.63 12.94
N VAL A 31 -4.36 1.40 11.62
CA VAL A 31 -3.23 0.80 10.91
C VAL A 31 -2.66 1.79 9.91
N TYR A 32 -1.40 2.12 10.10
CA TYR A 32 -0.64 3.04 9.24
C TYR A 32 0.53 2.31 8.55
N THR A 33 0.76 2.64 7.30
CA THR A 33 1.92 2.19 6.52
C THR A 33 2.47 3.37 5.71
N PRO A 34 3.23 4.29 6.33
CA PRO A 34 3.77 5.44 5.63
C PRO A 34 4.81 5.02 4.59
N ALA A 35 4.87 5.76 3.49
CA ALA A 35 5.81 5.53 2.41
C ALA A 35 7.06 6.43 2.47
N ASP A 36 7.10 7.41 3.40
CA ASP A 36 8.23 8.33 3.56
C ASP A 36 8.33 8.95 4.96
N VAL A 37 9.38 9.75 5.19
CA VAL A 37 9.61 10.44 6.46
C VAL A 37 8.57 11.53 6.73
N PRO A 38 8.17 12.40 5.77
CA PRO A 38 7.12 13.38 5.99
C PRO A 38 5.80 12.76 6.47
N SER A 39 5.32 11.70 5.84
CA SER A 39 4.09 11.01 6.27
C SER A 39 4.23 10.36 7.64
N THR A 40 5.40 9.78 7.94
CA THR A 40 5.70 9.22 9.27
C THR A 40 5.63 10.29 10.37
N ARG A 41 6.15 11.49 10.12
CA ARG A 41 6.10 12.61 11.07
C ARG A 41 4.67 13.07 11.36
N LEU A 42 3.82 13.15 10.31
CA LEU A 42 2.41 13.51 10.48
C LEU A 42 1.67 12.47 11.32
N ILE A 43 1.92 11.17 11.07
CA ILE A 43 1.34 10.07 11.83
C ILE A 43 1.78 10.15 13.30
N ALA A 44 3.07 10.31 13.55
CA ALA A 44 3.60 10.42 14.92
C ALA A 44 3.00 11.59 15.67
N LYS A 45 2.87 12.76 15.03
CA LYS A 45 2.23 13.94 15.60
C LYS A 45 0.76 13.66 15.95
N ASP A 46 -0.01 13.09 15.03
CA ASP A 46 -1.43 12.77 15.27
C ASP A 46 -1.60 11.81 16.47
N ILE A 47 -0.75 10.79 16.59
CA ILE A 47 -0.84 9.83 17.69
C ILE A 47 -0.49 10.46 19.03
N LEU A 48 0.45 11.41 19.05
CA LEU A 48 0.80 12.15 20.28
C LEU A 48 -0.31 13.11 20.70
N GLU A 49 -0.94 13.79 19.75
CA GLU A 49 -2.03 14.76 20.00
C GLU A 49 -3.37 14.04 20.26
N ASN A 50 -3.62 12.91 19.63
CA ASN A 50 -4.84 12.12 19.69
C ASN A 50 -4.53 10.66 20.01
N PRO A 51 -4.17 10.29 21.25
CA PRO A 51 -3.78 8.94 21.63
C PRO A 51 -4.85 7.91 21.30
N LYS A 52 -4.46 6.86 20.56
CA LYS A 52 -5.32 5.74 20.16
C LYS A 52 -4.47 4.50 19.95
N PHE A 53 -5.10 3.33 20.00
CA PHE A 53 -4.39 2.10 19.67
C PHE A 53 -3.99 2.11 18.18
N SER A 54 -2.70 2.29 17.92
CA SER A 54 -2.16 2.45 16.59
C SER A 54 -1.06 1.45 16.30
N TYR A 55 -1.12 0.83 15.14
CA TYR A 55 -0.05 0.02 14.59
C TYR A 55 0.59 0.74 13.42
N ILE A 56 1.87 1.09 13.55
CA ILE A 56 2.63 1.79 12.51
C ILE A 56 3.62 0.81 11.92
N ARG A 57 3.48 0.55 10.62
CA ARG A 57 4.36 -0.31 9.85
C ARG A 57 5.47 0.53 9.23
N LEU A 58 6.65 0.45 9.79
CA LEU A 58 7.82 1.19 9.31
C LEU A 58 8.73 0.28 8.49
N ASP A 59 9.24 0.80 7.38
CA ASP A 59 10.28 0.12 6.63
C ASP A 59 11.61 0.18 7.37
N ARG A 60 12.46 -0.81 7.17
CA ARG A 60 13.84 -0.80 7.65
C ARG A 60 14.73 0.12 6.82
N ASP A 61 14.48 0.16 5.52
CA ASP A 61 15.26 0.97 4.60
C ASP A 61 14.85 2.43 4.68
N ALA A 62 15.80 3.33 4.46
CA ALA A 62 15.50 4.73 4.26
C ALA A 62 14.80 4.91 2.91
N LEU A 63 13.49 5.18 2.94
CA LEU A 63 12.72 5.44 1.74
C LEU A 63 12.89 6.91 1.31
N PRO A 64 12.97 7.21 0.00
CA PRO A 64 13.03 8.58 -0.49
C PRO A 64 11.74 9.33 -0.15
N ASN A 65 11.85 10.64 0.03
CA ASN A 65 10.66 11.47 0.22
C ASN A 65 9.84 11.52 -1.07
N ILE A 66 8.53 11.45 -0.92
CA ILE A 66 7.58 11.56 -2.02
C ILE A 66 7.35 13.03 -2.34
N ASN A 67 7.33 13.38 -3.62
CA ASN A 67 7.05 14.73 -4.07
C ASN A 67 5.84 14.72 -5.03
N PRO A 68 4.81 15.56 -4.77
CA PRO A 68 4.67 16.46 -3.63
C PRO A 68 4.36 15.75 -2.31
N GLU A 69 4.76 16.36 -1.20
CA GLU A 69 4.51 15.84 0.16
C GLU A 69 3.01 15.69 0.46
N ILE A 70 2.69 14.82 1.43
CA ILE A 70 1.33 14.66 1.97
C ILE A 70 0.89 15.97 2.63
N THR A 71 -0.26 16.48 2.22
CA THR A 71 -0.89 17.64 2.84
C THR A 71 -1.68 17.26 4.09
N HIS A 72 -2.08 18.25 4.89
CA HIS A 72 -2.97 18.00 6.02
C HIS A 72 -4.34 17.44 5.60
N SER A 73 -4.85 17.83 4.42
CA SER A 73 -6.08 17.26 3.86
C SER A 73 -5.91 15.80 3.47
N ASP A 74 -4.81 15.46 2.78
CA ASP A 74 -4.50 14.06 2.46
C ASP A 74 -4.42 13.23 3.73
N PHE A 75 -3.78 13.78 4.78
CA PHE A 75 -3.64 13.10 6.07
C PHE A 75 -4.99 12.78 6.71
N LYS A 76 -5.93 13.72 6.70
CA LYS A 76 -7.31 13.48 7.19
C LYS A 76 -8.00 12.35 6.41
N ASN A 77 -7.83 12.32 5.10
CA ASN A 77 -8.41 11.30 4.24
C ASN A 77 -7.74 9.92 4.44
N GLY A 78 -6.47 9.89 4.81
CA GLY A 78 -5.70 8.65 4.99
C GLY A 78 -5.06 8.11 3.71
N TYR A 79 -5.13 8.87 2.61
CA TYR A 79 -4.53 8.53 1.32
C TYR A 79 -4.21 9.79 0.52
N LYS A 80 -3.36 9.62 -0.49
CA LYS A 80 -3.07 10.64 -1.50
C LYS A 80 -3.17 10.05 -2.90
N VAL A 81 -3.78 10.80 -3.82
CA VAL A 81 -3.87 10.44 -5.24
C VAL A 81 -2.87 11.27 -6.04
N PHE A 82 -2.13 10.60 -6.91
CA PHE A 82 -1.21 11.18 -7.88
C PHE A 82 -1.79 11.01 -9.29
N GLY A 83 -1.93 12.10 -10.01
CA GLY A 83 -2.54 12.15 -11.33
C GLY A 83 -4.02 12.48 -11.32
N GLU A 84 -4.53 12.83 -12.49
CA GLU A 84 -5.96 13.09 -12.71
C GLU A 84 -6.71 11.78 -12.93
N ILE A 85 -7.84 11.63 -12.23
CA ILE A 85 -8.68 10.45 -12.33
C ILE A 85 -9.44 10.51 -13.65
N ASP A 86 -9.32 9.45 -14.45
CA ASP A 86 -9.94 9.32 -15.78
C ASP A 86 -10.36 7.85 -16.00
N ASN A 87 -11.45 7.67 -16.74
CA ASN A 87 -12.01 6.34 -17.06
C ASN A 87 -11.15 5.52 -18.04
N LYS A 88 -10.11 6.10 -18.60
CA LYS A 88 -9.13 5.43 -19.46
C LYS A 88 -7.91 4.94 -18.70
N LYS A 89 -7.71 5.46 -17.46
CA LYS A 89 -6.54 5.16 -16.65
C LYS A 89 -6.76 4.00 -15.70
N ILE A 90 -5.69 3.30 -15.39
CA ILE A 90 -5.65 2.27 -14.35
C ILE A 90 -5.14 2.91 -13.07
N ALA A 91 -5.78 2.60 -11.95
CA ALA A 91 -5.34 3.05 -10.62
C ALA A 91 -4.43 2.00 -9.98
N PHE A 92 -3.17 2.34 -9.75
CA PHE A 92 -2.31 1.59 -8.84
C PHE A 92 -2.59 2.02 -7.40
N ILE A 93 -2.88 1.08 -6.52
CA ILE A 93 -3.06 1.34 -5.08
C ILE A 93 -2.00 0.55 -4.32
N SER A 94 -1.27 1.23 -3.47
CA SER A 94 -0.23 0.61 -2.64
C SER A 94 0.07 1.45 -1.40
N HIS A 95 1.01 0.98 -0.59
CA HIS A 95 1.51 1.66 0.60
C HIS A 95 3.00 1.33 0.85
N GLY A 96 3.66 2.11 1.71
CA GLY A 96 5.05 1.87 2.09
C GLY A 96 6.00 1.74 0.90
N LYS A 97 6.92 0.80 0.95
CA LYS A 97 7.91 0.58 -0.12
C LYS A 97 7.29 0.29 -1.48
N MET A 98 6.22 -0.51 -1.52
CA MET A 98 5.60 -0.88 -2.80
C MET A 98 4.93 0.31 -3.49
N PHE A 99 4.53 1.34 -2.74
CA PHE A 99 4.05 2.57 -3.33
C PHE A 99 5.11 3.26 -4.20
N HIS A 100 6.39 3.23 -3.82
CA HIS A 100 7.47 3.80 -4.64
C HIS A 100 7.59 3.11 -5.99
N ARG A 101 7.39 1.78 -6.07
CA ARG A 101 7.35 1.07 -7.36
C ARG A 101 6.17 1.54 -8.22
N CYS A 102 5.00 1.66 -7.62
CA CYS A 102 3.82 2.18 -8.33
C CYS A 102 4.03 3.62 -8.81
N LEU A 103 4.66 4.47 -8.00
CA LEU A 103 4.98 5.85 -8.33
C LEU A 103 6.00 5.94 -9.48
N GLU A 104 6.99 5.05 -9.52
CA GLU A 104 7.92 4.96 -10.66
C GLU A 104 7.21 4.63 -11.96
N LEU A 105 6.25 3.70 -11.94
CA LEU A 105 5.43 3.35 -13.11
C LEU A 105 4.54 4.52 -13.55
N TYR A 106 3.90 5.17 -12.60
CA TYR A 106 3.11 6.37 -12.85
C TYR A 106 3.97 7.49 -13.49
N ASN A 107 5.15 7.76 -12.97
CA ASN A 107 6.03 8.80 -13.49
C ASN A 107 6.50 8.54 -14.93
N LYS A 108 6.58 7.27 -15.34
CA LYS A 108 6.93 6.88 -16.72
C LYS A 108 5.76 7.01 -17.69
N GLU A 109 4.53 6.75 -17.26
CA GLU A 109 3.34 6.66 -18.11
C GLU A 109 2.11 7.28 -17.43
N SER A 110 2.23 8.55 -17.01
CA SER A 110 1.18 9.27 -16.26
C SER A 110 -0.13 9.47 -17.05
N GLU A 111 -0.08 9.32 -18.37
CA GLU A 111 -1.26 9.33 -19.23
C GLU A 111 -2.07 8.02 -19.16
N LYS A 112 -1.47 6.92 -18.72
CA LYS A 112 -2.13 5.60 -18.58
C LYS A 112 -2.54 5.26 -17.16
N PHE A 113 -1.86 5.84 -16.18
CA PHE A 113 -1.98 5.46 -14.79
C PHE A 113 -2.31 6.64 -13.88
N ILE A 114 -2.94 6.33 -12.76
CA ILE A 114 -2.90 7.12 -11.53
C ILE A 114 -2.29 6.26 -10.42
N CYS A 115 -1.79 6.90 -9.39
CA CYS A 115 -1.21 6.18 -8.26
C CYS A 115 -1.84 6.67 -6.94
N VAL A 116 -2.16 5.75 -6.03
CA VAL A 116 -2.77 6.04 -4.73
C VAL A 116 -1.87 5.49 -3.63
N ASP A 117 -1.32 6.40 -2.82
CA ASP A 117 -0.68 6.05 -1.55
C ASP A 117 -1.75 5.98 -0.46
N ILE A 118 -2.06 4.77 0.03
CA ILE A 118 -2.99 4.57 1.12
C ILE A 118 -2.24 4.32 2.43
N PHE A 119 -1.74 5.37 3.05
CA PHE A 119 -0.91 5.29 4.25
C PHE A 119 -1.69 5.02 5.55
N ARG A 120 -3.03 5.15 5.54
CA ARG A 120 -3.92 4.70 6.63
C ARG A 120 -4.98 3.76 6.08
N SER A 121 -4.80 2.48 6.35
CA SER A 121 -5.70 1.43 5.84
C SER A 121 -6.84 1.09 6.81
N LYS A 122 -6.72 1.48 8.07
CA LYS A 122 -7.77 1.34 9.09
C LYS A 122 -7.76 2.56 10.02
N PRO A 123 -8.90 3.26 10.23
CA PRO A 123 -10.15 3.06 9.49
C PRO A 123 -9.95 3.27 7.99
N PHE A 124 -10.69 2.49 7.20
CA PHE A 124 -10.62 2.57 5.74
C PHE A 124 -11.12 3.94 5.24
N PRO A 125 -10.49 4.56 4.23
CA PRO A 125 -10.95 5.82 3.64
C PRO A 125 -12.27 5.65 2.90
N GLU A 126 -13.37 6.12 3.50
CA GLU A 126 -14.74 5.90 2.98
C GLU A 126 -15.00 6.55 1.62
N ASP A 127 -14.35 7.67 1.30
CA ASP A 127 -14.54 8.39 0.04
C ASP A 127 -13.73 7.80 -1.12
N LEU A 128 -12.65 7.06 -0.84
CA LEU A 128 -11.75 6.53 -1.84
C LEU A 128 -12.45 5.65 -2.91
N PRO A 129 -13.34 4.69 -2.56
CA PRO A 129 -14.00 3.86 -3.56
C PRO A 129 -14.77 4.68 -4.59
N LYS A 130 -15.59 5.63 -4.17
CA LYS A 130 -16.36 6.50 -5.09
C LYS A 130 -15.42 7.33 -5.95
N LYS A 131 -14.34 7.83 -5.38
CA LYS A 131 -13.40 8.73 -6.06
C LYS A 131 -12.71 8.05 -7.25
N ILE A 132 -12.34 6.78 -7.10
CA ILE A 132 -11.58 6.06 -8.15
C ILE A 132 -12.41 5.01 -8.90
N SER A 133 -13.70 4.86 -8.60
CA SER A 133 -14.58 3.87 -9.25
C SER A 133 -14.72 4.05 -10.76
N SER A 134 -14.48 5.26 -11.27
CA SER A 134 -14.52 5.56 -12.69
C SER A 134 -13.26 5.13 -13.44
N CYS A 135 -12.18 4.75 -12.76
CA CYS A 135 -10.98 4.25 -13.43
C CYS A 135 -11.29 2.97 -14.23
N LYS A 136 -10.54 2.77 -15.33
CA LYS A 136 -10.66 1.59 -16.20
C LYS A 136 -10.48 0.27 -15.44
N GLY A 137 -9.67 0.28 -14.39
CA GLY A 137 -9.40 -0.84 -13.50
C GLY A 137 -8.50 -0.41 -12.35
N ILE A 138 -8.35 -1.30 -11.39
CA ILE A 138 -7.54 -1.08 -10.19
C ILE A 138 -6.57 -2.23 -10.03
N VAL A 139 -5.30 -1.91 -9.81
CA VAL A 139 -4.26 -2.88 -9.46
C VAL A 139 -3.77 -2.55 -8.06
N VAL A 140 -3.97 -3.47 -7.13
CA VAL A 140 -3.49 -3.32 -5.75
C VAL A 140 -2.19 -4.08 -5.61
N VAL A 141 -1.14 -3.39 -5.15
CA VAL A 141 0.22 -3.94 -5.05
C VAL A 141 0.66 -3.95 -3.59
N ASP A 142 0.99 -5.12 -3.08
CA ASP A 142 1.37 -5.30 -1.67
C ASP A 142 2.40 -6.42 -1.51
N GLU A 143 3.40 -6.25 -0.66
CA GLU A 143 4.36 -7.32 -0.32
C GLU A 143 3.95 -8.09 0.95
N GLN A 144 2.69 -8.48 0.99
CA GLN A 144 2.09 -9.29 2.04
C GLN A 144 1.55 -10.59 1.44
N SER A 145 1.29 -11.59 2.28
CA SER A 145 0.52 -12.76 1.88
C SER A 145 -0.90 -12.34 1.46
N PRO A 146 -1.58 -13.09 0.57
CA PRO A 146 -2.84 -12.63 -0.02
C PRO A 146 -3.98 -12.50 1.00
N SER A 147 -3.99 -13.33 2.03
CA SER A 147 -5.09 -13.39 3.01
C SER A 147 -5.10 -12.17 3.93
N GLY A 148 -6.14 -11.34 3.83
CA GLY A 148 -6.32 -10.16 4.69
C GLY A 148 -5.42 -8.96 4.41
N ASN A 149 -4.67 -8.96 3.32
CA ASN A 149 -3.76 -7.91 2.89
C ASN A 149 -4.47 -6.62 2.41
N LEU A 150 -3.73 -5.70 1.82
CA LEU A 150 -4.28 -4.45 1.28
C LEU A 150 -5.37 -4.69 0.24
N SER A 151 -5.23 -5.71 -0.63
CA SER A 151 -6.27 -6.04 -1.61
C SER A 151 -7.58 -6.42 -0.96
N SER A 152 -7.55 -7.23 0.10
CA SER A 152 -8.74 -7.57 0.89
C SER A 152 -9.40 -6.32 1.46
N CYS A 153 -8.61 -5.39 2.01
CA CYS A 153 -9.09 -4.12 2.54
C CYS A 153 -9.79 -3.28 1.46
N ILE A 154 -9.21 -3.20 0.27
CA ILE A 154 -9.77 -2.48 -0.88
C ILE A 154 -11.09 -3.15 -1.34
N PHE A 155 -11.10 -4.47 -1.53
CA PHE A 155 -12.33 -5.21 -1.91
C PHE A 155 -13.47 -4.98 -0.92
N GLU A 156 -13.19 -5.04 0.39
CA GLU A 156 -14.17 -4.77 1.43
C GLU A 156 -14.74 -3.35 1.33
N GLY A 157 -13.87 -2.34 1.20
CA GLY A 157 -14.26 -0.95 1.10
C GLY A 157 -15.14 -0.65 -0.12
N PHE A 158 -14.83 -1.25 -1.26
CA PHE A 158 -15.66 -1.14 -2.46
C PHE A 158 -17.00 -1.87 -2.31
N SER A 159 -16.98 -3.09 -1.78
CA SER A 159 -18.19 -3.91 -1.57
C SER A 159 -19.19 -3.25 -0.62
N GLN A 160 -18.72 -2.61 0.46
CA GLN A 160 -19.55 -1.87 1.41
C GLN A 160 -20.34 -0.73 0.76
N GLN A 161 -19.89 -0.24 -0.39
CA GLN A 161 -20.54 0.83 -1.15
C GLN A 161 -21.28 0.32 -2.39
N ASN A 162 -21.42 -1.00 -2.57
CA ASN A 162 -21.98 -1.66 -3.75
C ASN A 162 -21.28 -1.25 -5.06
N LEU A 163 -19.97 -1.07 -5.02
CA LEU A 163 -19.12 -0.77 -6.16
C LEU A 163 -18.29 -2.01 -6.50
N PHE A 164 -18.25 -2.40 -7.78
CA PHE A 164 -17.59 -3.64 -8.23
C PHE A 164 -16.72 -3.40 -9.47
N PRO A 165 -15.70 -2.53 -9.39
CA PRO A 165 -14.77 -2.34 -10.50
C PRO A 165 -13.92 -3.60 -10.70
N LYS A 166 -13.24 -3.70 -11.86
CA LYS A 166 -12.20 -4.71 -12.05
C LYS A 166 -11.03 -4.40 -11.13
N ILE A 167 -10.76 -5.27 -10.16
CA ILE A 167 -9.63 -5.15 -9.23
C ILE A 167 -8.73 -6.37 -9.39
N ILE A 168 -7.43 -6.14 -9.57
CA ILE A 168 -6.41 -7.18 -9.64
C ILE A 168 -5.46 -7.00 -8.45
N SER A 169 -5.18 -8.09 -7.74
CA SER A 169 -4.21 -8.14 -6.65
C SER A 169 -2.85 -8.62 -7.16
N ARG A 170 -1.81 -7.91 -6.77
CA ARG A 170 -0.41 -8.33 -6.89
C ARG A 170 0.18 -8.39 -5.48
N SER A 171 0.41 -9.60 -4.99
CA SER A 171 0.89 -9.87 -3.64
C SER A 171 1.89 -11.02 -3.63
N LEU A 172 2.51 -11.26 -2.49
CA LEU A 172 3.32 -12.46 -2.28
C LEU A 172 2.45 -13.72 -2.41
N PRO A 173 3.04 -14.90 -2.69
CA PRO A 173 2.30 -16.15 -2.72
C PRO A 173 1.83 -16.56 -1.32
N GLU A 174 0.76 -17.38 -1.24
CA GLU A 174 0.23 -17.96 0.00
C GLU A 174 1.17 -19.08 0.50
N LYS A 175 2.37 -18.68 0.90
CA LYS A 175 3.37 -19.59 1.49
C LYS A 175 4.45 -18.81 2.25
N TYR A 176 5.08 -19.44 3.21
CA TYR A 176 6.27 -18.86 3.83
C TYR A 176 7.42 -18.77 2.83
N VAL A 177 8.06 -17.60 2.81
CA VAL A 177 9.21 -17.33 1.97
C VAL A 177 10.47 -17.73 2.73
N PHE A 178 11.09 -18.83 2.34
CA PHE A 178 12.37 -19.30 2.91
C PHE A 178 13.58 -18.88 2.08
N ASP A 179 13.34 -18.24 0.95
CA ASP A 179 14.40 -17.73 0.09
C ASP A 179 15.11 -16.53 0.73
N ASN A 180 16.37 -16.36 0.39
CA ASN A 180 17.18 -15.19 0.70
C ASN A 180 17.82 -14.66 -0.59
N GLY A 181 18.32 -13.44 -0.61
CA GLY A 181 18.95 -12.87 -1.81
C GLY A 181 18.65 -11.39 -2.06
N GLY A 182 18.12 -10.71 -1.05
CA GLY A 182 17.78 -9.30 -1.13
C GLY A 182 16.32 -9.06 -1.57
N ARG A 183 15.76 -7.94 -1.11
CA ARG A 183 14.34 -7.60 -1.30
C ARG A 183 13.94 -7.53 -2.77
N ASP A 184 14.72 -6.85 -3.60
CA ASP A 184 14.40 -6.69 -5.02
C ASP A 184 14.44 -8.01 -5.79
N TYR A 185 15.40 -8.88 -5.46
CA TYR A 185 15.44 -10.23 -6.01
C TYR A 185 14.18 -11.02 -5.66
N LEU A 186 13.77 -10.99 -4.39
CA LEU A 186 12.60 -11.72 -3.92
C LEU A 186 11.30 -11.15 -4.52
N LEU A 187 11.15 -9.83 -4.58
CA LEU A 187 10.01 -9.20 -5.22
C LEU A 187 9.89 -9.60 -6.69
N ASN A 188 11.01 -9.60 -7.43
CA ASN A 188 11.01 -10.05 -8.82
C ASN A 188 10.69 -11.55 -8.95
N LYS A 189 11.24 -12.38 -8.07
CA LYS A 189 10.96 -13.82 -8.05
C LYS A 189 9.49 -14.15 -7.82
N PHE A 190 8.79 -13.33 -7.04
CA PHE A 190 7.40 -13.55 -6.67
C PHE A 190 6.38 -12.74 -7.49
N GLY A 191 6.76 -12.22 -8.64
CA GLY A 191 5.83 -11.56 -9.56
C GLY A 191 5.43 -10.15 -9.13
N LEU A 192 6.31 -9.45 -8.41
CA LEU A 192 6.16 -8.07 -7.98
C LEU A 192 7.19 -7.13 -8.65
N SER A 193 7.77 -7.54 -9.78
CA SER A 193 8.57 -6.66 -10.62
C SER A 193 7.71 -5.58 -11.29
N ASN A 194 8.32 -4.51 -11.77
CA ASN A 194 7.60 -3.47 -12.51
C ASN A 194 6.87 -4.04 -13.74
N SER A 195 7.48 -5.00 -14.45
CA SER A 195 6.84 -5.67 -15.58
C SER A 195 5.63 -6.52 -15.17
N ASP A 196 5.70 -7.21 -14.04
CA ASP A 196 4.57 -8.02 -13.53
C ASP A 196 3.40 -7.14 -13.09
N ILE A 197 3.69 -5.97 -12.50
CA ILE A 197 2.67 -5.00 -12.07
C ILE A 197 1.95 -4.42 -13.28
N ILE A 198 2.66 -4.06 -14.37
CA ILE A 198 2.07 -3.53 -15.60
C ILE A 198 1.24 -4.59 -16.34
N ALA A 199 1.67 -5.85 -16.31
CA ALA A 199 0.99 -6.95 -16.97
C ALA A 199 -0.34 -7.37 -16.30
N ALA A 200 -0.72 -6.72 -15.19
CA ALA A 200 -1.98 -6.94 -14.49
C ALA A 200 -3.16 -6.29 -15.22
#